data_114ef5972510c7a99a5d0f2a9f578855
#
_entry.id   114ef5972510c7a99a5d0f2a9f578855
#
_cell.length_a   1.000
_cell.length_b   1.000
_cell.length_c   1.000
_cell.angle_alpha   90.00
_cell.angle_beta   90.00
_cell.angle_gamma   90.00
#
_symmetry.space_group_name_H-M   'P 1'
#
loop_
_entity.id
_entity.type
_entity.pdbx_description
1 polymer ?
#
loop_
_entity_poly.entity_id
_entity_poly.type
_entity_poly.pdbx_seq_one_letter_code
_entity_poly.pdbx_strand_id
1 'polypeptide(L)'
;MNKETVQKHYKEQINRVIDHIYSHLDQPLDLKILSAQVDLSPYHFHRIFSAEMGEPLAKFVTRRRLERAASLLLSAPDVPIMNIAYDCGFNSIHVFCRNFKRHFGMTAEAYRNKNQQPNSKNSPFKSITDTTDRLYSRYFCSRKTIITGGKTMNCTFEIKNLPPQPIIYCRHQGALDQMQEAFAKLMQWAYPRGLVTVPGMKLLSVYHDNPDVTEKGRLTADAGMTVNETVKTEGEIGQYELSGGLYAVGRFEIGMEEFPNAWHAMFDLVAEHGCQCTNGHHYEIYQNNRDEHPEKKWVVDICIPVKYN
;
A
#
# COMPACT_ATOMS: atom_id res chain seq x y z
N MET A 1 -30.37 -18.82 -9.13
CA MET A 1 -29.22 -17.93 -9.33
C MET A 1 -28.15 -18.71 -10.09
N ASN A 2 -27.61 -18.17 -11.18
CA ASN A 2 -26.55 -18.85 -11.95
C ASN A 2 -25.26 -18.95 -11.11
N LYS A 3 -24.48 -20.02 -11.30
CA LYS A 3 -23.21 -20.28 -10.56
C LYS A 3 -22.25 -19.08 -10.63
N GLU A 4 -22.21 -18.41 -11.75
CA GLU A 4 -21.38 -17.22 -11.98
C GLU A 4 -21.82 -16.00 -11.15
N THR A 5 -23.14 -15.79 -11.02
CA THR A 5 -23.72 -14.72 -10.19
C THR A 5 -23.43 -14.94 -8.71
N VAL A 6 -23.47 -16.20 -8.25
CA VAL A 6 -23.12 -16.57 -6.87
C VAL A 6 -21.65 -16.31 -6.59
N GLN A 7 -20.78 -16.66 -7.52
CA GLN A 7 -19.33 -16.46 -7.37
C GLN A 7 -18.97 -14.98 -7.35
N LYS A 8 -19.57 -14.15 -8.21
CA LYS A 8 -19.40 -12.69 -8.20
C LYS A 8 -19.83 -12.08 -6.86
N HIS A 9 -20.95 -12.51 -6.33
CA HIS A 9 -21.46 -12.04 -5.04
C HIS A 9 -20.50 -12.38 -3.89
N TYR A 10 -19.93 -13.59 -3.85
CA TYR A 10 -18.95 -13.95 -2.82
C TYR A 10 -17.66 -13.16 -2.95
N LYS A 11 -17.15 -12.90 -4.14
CA LYS A 11 -15.97 -12.04 -4.33
C LYS A 11 -16.19 -10.63 -3.78
N GLU A 12 -17.34 -10.04 -4.06
CA GLU A 12 -17.72 -8.73 -3.51
C GLU A 12 -17.71 -8.73 -1.97
N GLN A 13 -18.33 -9.78 -1.36
CA GLN A 13 -18.35 -9.91 0.10
C GLN A 13 -16.95 -10.07 0.69
N ILE A 14 -16.10 -10.89 0.06
CA ILE A 14 -14.72 -11.10 0.51
C ILE A 14 -13.90 -9.81 0.35
N ASN A 15 -14.03 -9.07 -0.75
CA ASN A 15 -13.34 -7.80 -0.93
C ASN A 15 -13.69 -6.81 0.19
N ARG A 16 -14.97 -6.64 0.53
CA ARG A 16 -15.39 -5.77 1.65
C ARG A 16 -14.75 -6.16 2.98
N VAL A 17 -14.67 -7.47 3.27
CA VAL A 17 -14.01 -7.95 4.49
C VAL A 17 -12.52 -7.70 4.45
N ILE A 18 -11.86 -7.88 3.32
CA ILE A 18 -10.42 -7.60 3.16
C ILE A 18 -10.14 -6.11 3.36
N ASP A 19 -10.96 -5.21 2.80
CA ASP A 19 -10.84 -3.76 3.02
C ASP A 19 -10.97 -3.43 4.51
N HIS A 20 -11.92 -4.05 5.18
CA HIS A 20 -12.09 -3.87 6.62
C HIS A 20 -10.87 -4.38 7.40
N ILE A 21 -10.32 -5.54 7.04
CA ILE A 21 -9.12 -6.09 7.69
C ILE A 21 -7.93 -5.13 7.52
N TYR A 22 -7.70 -4.62 6.32
CA TYR A 22 -6.57 -3.70 6.06
C TYR A 22 -6.68 -2.40 6.84
N SER A 23 -7.90 -1.88 6.99
CA SER A 23 -8.15 -0.63 7.72
C SER A 23 -8.12 -0.79 9.25
N HIS A 24 -8.21 -2.04 9.78
CA HIS A 24 -8.41 -2.31 11.21
C HIS A 24 -7.49 -3.41 11.77
N LEU A 25 -6.25 -3.53 11.22
CA LEU A 25 -5.30 -4.57 11.66
C LEU A 25 -4.94 -4.50 13.15
N ASP A 26 -5.03 -3.33 13.74
CA ASP A 26 -4.78 -3.05 15.17
C ASP A 26 -5.95 -3.47 16.07
N GLN A 27 -7.11 -3.77 15.51
CA GLN A 27 -8.33 -4.09 16.25
C GLN A 27 -8.63 -5.59 16.31
N PRO A 28 -9.56 -6.04 17.17
CA PRO A 28 -10.03 -7.42 17.16
C PRO A 28 -10.69 -7.79 15.83
N LEU A 29 -10.11 -8.76 15.13
CA LEU A 29 -10.58 -9.27 13.83
C LEU A 29 -10.88 -10.77 13.96
N ASP A 30 -12.00 -11.09 14.59
CA ASP A 30 -12.44 -12.48 14.73
C ASP A 30 -13.46 -12.89 13.67
N LEU A 31 -13.62 -14.21 13.54
CA LEU A 31 -14.50 -14.82 12.54
C LEU A 31 -15.95 -14.36 12.68
N LYS A 32 -16.45 -14.16 13.91
CA LYS A 32 -17.85 -13.78 14.16
C LYS A 32 -18.10 -12.34 13.73
N ILE A 33 -17.16 -11.43 14.08
CA ILE A 33 -17.26 -10.01 13.72
C ILE A 33 -17.27 -9.88 12.19
N LEU A 34 -16.32 -10.52 11.51
CA LEU A 34 -16.16 -10.36 10.08
C LEU A 34 -17.27 -11.05 9.26
N SER A 35 -17.73 -12.20 9.68
CA SER A 35 -18.83 -12.89 8.99
C SER A 35 -20.16 -12.12 9.11
N ALA A 36 -20.40 -11.44 10.25
CA ALA A 36 -21.59 -10.61 10.44
C ALA A 36 -21.64 -9.39 9.49
N GLN A 37 -20.49 -8.85 9.09
CA GLN A 37 -20.43 -7.71 8.14
C GLN A 37 -20.95 -8.06 6.73
N VAL A 38 -21.00 -9.33 6.40
CA VAL A 38 -21.38 -9.83 5.08
C VAL A 38 -22.57 -10.79 5.13
N ASP A 39 -23.31 -10.77 6.23
CA ASP A 39 -24.52 -11.59 6.45
C ASP A 39 -24.33 -13.09 6.19
N LEU A 40 -23.13 -13.62 6.48
CA LEU A 40 -22.81 -15.03 6.36
C LEU A 40 -22.67 -15.69 7.74
N SER A 41 -23.03 -16.97 7.83
CA SER A 41 -22.67 -17.75 9.01
C SER A 41 -21.14 -17.88 9.13
N PRO A 42 -20.56 -17.95 10.34
CA PRO A 42 -19.12 -18.07 10.52
C PRO A 42 -18.49 -19.25 9.76
N TYR A 43 -19.19 -20.39 9.71
CA TYR A 43 -18.73 -21.56 8.98
C TYR A 43 -18.71 -21.34 7.47
N HIS A 44 -19.75 -20.74 6.91
CA HIS A 44 -19.85 -20.47 5.48
C HIS A 44 -18.82 -19.44 5.05
N PHE A 45 -18.70 -18.35 5.81
CA PHE A 45 -17.69 -17.31 5.60
C PHE A 45 -16.27 -17.88 5.62
N HIS A 46 -15.92 -18.69 6.66
CA HIS A 46 -14.59 -19.29 6.77
C HIS A 46 -14.24 -20.12 5.53
N ARG A 47 -15.19 -20.92 5.02
CA ARG A 47 -14.98 -21.77 3.86
C ARG A 47 -14.74 -20.94 2.59
N ILE A 48 -15.56 -19.90 2.37
CA ILE A 48 -15.41 -19.04 1.18
C ILE A 48 -14.11 -18.23 1.27
N PHE A 49 -13.83 -17.62 2.43
CA PHE A 49 -12.61 -16.86 2.66
C PHE A 49 -11.36 -17.71 2.42
N SER A 50 -11.33 -18.92 3.00
CA SER A 50 -10.18 -19.80 2.83
C SER A 50 -10.00 -20.27 1.39
N ALA A 51 -11.07 -20.47 0.64
CA ALA A 51 -11.01 -20.84 -0.77
C ALA A 51 -10.49 -19.69 -1.64
N GLU A 52 -10.93 -18.46 -1.39
CA GLU A 52 -10.53 -17.27 -2.14
C GLU A 52 -9.10 -16.83 -1.81
N MET A 53 -8.74 -16.82 -0.52
CA MET A 53 -7.43 -16.34 -0.05
C MET A 53 -6.34 -17.41 0.02
N GLY A 54 -6.68 -18.69 -0.21
CA GLY A 54 -5.75 -19.81 -0.12
C GLY A 54 -5.26 -20.12 1.31
N GLU A 55 -5.78 -19.41 2.32
CA GLU A 55 -5.41 -19.62 3.73
C GLU A 55 -6.54 -19.26 4.69
N PRO A 56 -6.59 -19.87 5.91
CA PRO A 56 -7.59 -19.55 6.93
C PRO A 56 -7.48 -18.09 7.40
N LEU A 57 -8.62 -17.46 7.74
CA LEU A 57 -8.72 -16.08 8.21
C LEU A 57 -7.71 -15.73 9.32
N ALA A 58 -7.63 -16.54 10.38
CA ALA A 58 -6.73 -16.26 11.49
C ALA A 58 -5.25 -16.25 11.07
N LYS A 59 -4.89 -17.10 10.10
CA LYS A 59 -3.54 -17.15 9.54
C LYS A 59 -3.28 -15.92 8.68
N PHE A 60 -4.24 -15.54 7.84
CA PHE A 60 -4.21 -14.32 7.02
C PHE A 60 -3.99 -13.08 7.89
N VAL A 61 -4.84 -12.84 8.90
CA VAL A 61 -4.73 -11.69 9.80
C VAL A 61 -3.39 -11.67 10.54
N THR A 62 -2.95 -12.82 11.06
CA THR A 62 -1.66 -12.92 11.76
C THR A 62 -0.50 -12.57 10.83
N ARG A 63 -0.51 -13.10 9.62
CA ARG A 63 0.53 -12.81 8.60
C ARG A 63 0.56 -11.32 8.28
N ARG A 64 -0.59 -10.71 8.01
CA ARG A 64 -0.70 -9.27 7.70
C ARG A 64 -0.15 -8.39 8.83
N ARG A 65 -0.46 -8.74 10.08
CA ARG A 65 0.09 -8.05 11.26
C ARG A 65 1.61 -8.18 11.37
N LEU A 66 2.16 -9.35 11.07
CA LEU A 66 3.60 -9.59 11.10
C LEU A 66 4.33 -8.84 9.98
N GLU A 67 3.78 -8.84 8.77
CA GLU A 67 4.33 -8.12 7.61
C GLU A 67 4.33 -6.60 7.87
N ARG A 68 3.24 -6.06 8.42
CA ARG A 68 3.17 -4.67 8.87
C ARG A 68 4.21 -4.36 9.95
N ALA A 69 4.36 -5.24 10.96
CA ALA A 69 5.36 -5.07 11.99
C ALA A 69 6.78 -5.07 11.42
N ALA A 70 7.08 -5.96 10.46
CA ALA A 70 8.37 -5.99 9.79
C ALA A 70 8.66 -4.69 9.03
N SER A 71 7.68 -4.13 8.32
CA SER A 71 7.81 -2.82 7.66
C SER A 71 8.08 -1.70 8.67
N LEU A 72 7.38 -1.68 9.82
CA LEU A 72 7.60 -0.69 10.87
C LEU A 72 8.98 -0.84 11.55
N LEU A 73 9.48 -2.08 11.71
CA LEU A 73 10.83 -2.31 12.22
C LEU A 73 11.93 -1.71 11.32
N LEU A 74 11.68 -1.60 10.02
CA LEU A 74 12.59 -1.00 9.04
C LEU A 74 12.46 0.53 9.00
N SER A 75 11.23 1.04 8.98
CA SER A 75 10.95 2.48 8.78
C SER A 75 10.99 3.31 10.07
N ALA A 76 10.83 2.68 11.24
CA ALA A 76 10.80 3.35 12.55
C ALA A 76 11.74 2.65 13.55
N PRO A 77 13.06 2.72 13.35
CA PRO A 77 14.06 1.97 14.12
C PRO A 77 14.07 2.30 15.61
N ASP A 78 13.71 3.52 15.99
CA ASP A 78 13.72 3.99 17.37
C ASP A 78 12.47 3.62 18.17
N VAL A 79 11.41 3.14 17.51
CA VAL A 79 10.18 2.72 18.17
C VAL A 79 10.40 1.38 18.89
N PRO A 80 10.07 1.26 20.20
CA PRO A 80 10.17 0.01 20.93
C PRO A 80 9.40 -1.14 20.24
N ILE A 81 10.01 -2.31 20.16
CA ILE A 81 9.40 -3.51 19.51
C ILE A 81 8.05 -3.85 20.13
N MET A 82 7.91 -3.64 21.43
CA MET A 82 6.66 -3.86 22.17
C MET A 82 5.54 -2.94 21.63
N ASN A 83 5.84 -1.67 21.39
CA ASN A 83 4.86 -0.72 20.85
C ASN A 83 4.45 -1.12 19.43
N ILE A 84 5.42 -1.47 18.56
CA ILE A 84 5.15 -2.00 17.22
C ILE A 84 4.23 -3.22 17.28
N ALA A 85 4.46 -4.14 18.21
CA ALA A 85 3.61 -5.34 18.35
C ALA A 85 2.16 -4.96 18.70
N TYR A 86 1.95 -4.04 19.65
CA TYR A 86 0.60 -3.58 20.02
C TYR A 86 -0.06 -2.77 18.91
N ASP A 87 0.65 -1.88 18.25
CA ASP A 87 0.14 -1.09 17.11
C ASP A 87 -0.24 -1.96 15.91
N CYS A 88 0.33 -3.16 15.83
CA CYS A 88 -0.04 -4.18 14.84
C CYS A 88 -1.15 -5.12 15.33
N GLY A 89 -1.77 -4.87 16.49
CA GLY A 89 -2.93 -5.62 16.99
C GLY A 89 -2.59 -6.93 17.72
N PHE A 90 -1.35 -7.11 18.19
CA PHE A 90 -1.02 -8.22 19.07
C PHE A 90 -1.34 -7.86 20.53
N ASN A 91 -2.07 -8.74 21.23
CA ASN A 91 -2.41 -8.53 22.65
C ASN A 91 -1.29 -8.97 23.60
N SER A 92 -0.20 -9.57 23.08
CA SER A 92 0.91 -10.08 23.90
C SER A 92 2.20 -10.04 23.11
N ILE A 93 3.23 -9.45 23.70
CA ILE A 93 4.58 -9.43 23.14
C ILE A 93 5.17 -10.84 22.98
N HIS A 94 4.84 -11.78 23.85
CA HIS A 94 5.30 -13.16 23.75
C HIS A 94 4.69 -13.87 22.53
N VAL A 95 3.42 -13.64 22.28
CA VAL A 95 2.72 -14.19 21.10
C VAL A 95 3.30 -13.58 19.83
N PHE A 96 3.55 -12.27 19.81
CA PHE A 96 4.22 -11.59 18.71
C PHE A 96 5.59 -12.18 18.43
N CYS A 97 6.50 -12.21 19.42
CA CYS A 97 7.87 -12.68 19.22
C CYS A 97 7.92 -14.13 18.69
N ARG A 98 7.09 -15.02 19.23
CA ARG A 98 7.00 -16.40 18.77
C ARG A 98 6.53 -16.49 17.31
N ASN A 99 5.46 -15.76 16.95
CA ASN A 99 4.92 -15.74 15.58
C ASN A 99 5.89 -15.07 14.61
N PHE A 100 6.54 -13.96 15.01
CA PHE A 100 7.52 -13.26 14.20
C PHE A 100 8.70 -14.16 13.86
N LYS A 101 9.30 -14.80 14.88
CA LYS A 101 10.41 -15.76 14.68
C LYS A 101 10.00 -16.94 13.80
N ARG A 102 8.78 -17.46 13.95
CA ARG A 102 8.28 -18.55 13.11
C ARG A 102 8.08 -18.13 11.66
N HIS A 103 7.64 -16.89 11.42
CA HIS A 103 7.34 -16.38 10.08
C HIS A 103 8.60 -15.94 9.32
N PHE A 104 9.49 -15.18 9.98
CA PHE A 104 10.70 -14.62 9.35
C PHE A 104 11.98 -15.41 9.63
N GLY A 105 11.94 -16.49 10.40
CA GLY A 105 13.11 -17.30 10.76
C GLY A 105 14.06 -16.65 11.77
N MET A 106 13.80 -15.40 12.21
CA MET A 106 14.64 -14.64 13.14
C MET A 106 13.80 -13.77 14.09
N THR A 107 14.42 -13.27 15.16
CA THR A 107 13.73 -12.37 16.11
C THR A 107 13.49 -11.01 15.47
N ALA A 108 12.49 -10.26 15.98
CA ALA A 108 12.20 -8.90 15.52
C ALA A 108 13.41 -7.96 15.72
N GLU A 109 14.16 -8.13 16.81
CA GLU A 109 15.39 -7.38 17.07
C GLU A 109 16.49 -7.70 16.06
N ALA A 110 16.71 -8.99 15.78
CA ALA A 110 17.69 -9.41 14.76
C ALA A 110 17.28 -8.92 13.36
N TYR A 111 15.96 -8.89 13.05
CA TYR A 111 15.43 -8.39 11.80
C TYR A 111 15.71 -6.89 11.64
N ARG A 112 15.44 -6.08 12.67
CA ARG A 112 15.76 -4.65 12.72
C ARG A 112 17.25 -4.41 12.50
N ASN A 113 18.10 -5.06 13.29
CA ASN A 113 19.55 -4.84 13.28
C ASN A 113 20.21 -5.26 11.96
N LYS A 114 19.75 -6.36 11.34
CA LYS A 114 20.29 -6.84 10.06
C LYS A 114 20.15 -5.80 8.96
N ASN A 115 19.07 -5.04 8.96
CA ASN A 115 18.77 -4.06 7.92
C ASN A 115 19.32 -2.65 8.25
N GLN A 116 19.83 -2.42 9.47
CA GLN A 116 20.49 -1.17 9.88
C GLN A 116 22.02 -1.18 9.68
N GLN A 117 22.62 -2.30 9.33
CA GLN A 117 24.06 -2.35 9.08
C GLN A 117 24.44 -1.58 7.81
N PRO A 118 25.43 -0.68 7.85
CA PRO A 118 25.86 0.16 6.72
C PRO A 118 26.44 -0.62 5.52
N ASN A 119 26.58 -1.95 5.65
CA ASN A 119 27.07 -2.87 4.62
C ASN A 119 25.99 -3.75 3.98
N SER A 120 24.74 -3.55 4.26
CA SER A 120 23.66 -4.19 3.49
C SER A 120 23.68 -3.55 2.09
N LYS A 121 23.91 -4.37 1.06
CA LYS A 121 24.00 -3.96 -0.36
C LYS A 121 22.75 -3.27 -0.92
N ASN A 122 21.79 -2.96 -0.08
CA ASN A 122 20.48 -2.36 -0.37
C ASN A 122 20.29 -0.96 0.22
N SER A 123 21.35 -0.28 0.70
CA SER A 123 21.26 1.15 1.01
C SER A 123 22.18 1.94 0.05
N PRO A 124 21.69 2.38 -1.09
CA PRO A 124 22.50 3.09 -2.09
C PRO A 124 22.46 4.61 -1.92
N PHE A 125 22.37 5.18 -0.70
CA PHE A 125 22.17 6.61 -0.59
C PHE A 125 23.28 7.35 0.14
N LYS A 126 24.00 8.22 -0.61
CA LYS A 126 24.63 9.43 -0.12
C LYS A 126 23.82 10.62 -0.66
N SER A 127 23.02 11.25 0.18
CA SER A 127 22.45 12.54 -0.15
C SER A 127 23.54 13.59 -0.08
N ILE A 128 23.73 14.33 -1.18
CA ILE A 128 24.51 15.56 -1.16
C ILE A 128 23.54 16.63 -0.67
N THR A 129 23.48 16.85 0.63
CA THR A 129 22.74 17.98 1.21
C THR A 129 23.71 19.12 1.48
N ASP A 130 23.49 20.23 0.78
CA ASP A 130 24.05 21.52 1.14
C ASP A 130 23.38 22.02 2.44
N THR A 131 24.20 22.35 3.42
CA THR A 131 23.81 22.53 4.84
C THR A 131 23.04 23.82 5.12
N THR A 132 22.75 24.62 4.12
CA THR A 132 22.11 25.94 4.25
C THR A 132 20.57 25.93 4.09
N ASP A 133 19.97 24.81 3.72
CA ASP A 133 18.56 24.78 3.30
C ASP A 133 17.58 24.23 4.37
N ARG A 134 18.07 23.93 5.58
CA ARG A 134 17.25 23.28 6.62
C ARG A 134 16.11 24.11 7.22
N LEU A 135 16.15 25.44 7.06
CA LEU A 135 15.14 26.35 7.64
C LEU A 135 14.04 26.79 6.67
N TYR A 136 14.28 26.70 5.37
CA TYR A 136 13.33 27.12 4.33
C TYR A 136 12.51 25.98 3.71
N SER A 137 12.89 24.73 3.93
CA SER A 137 12.34 23.56 3.25
C SER A 137 10.96 23.08 3.80
N ARG A 138 10.46 23.69 4.87
CA ARG A 138 9.21 23.22 5.53
C ARG A 138 7.91 23.52 4.77
N TYR A 139 7.93 24.36 3.74
CA TYR A 139 6.70 24.84 3.08
C TYR A 139 6.78 24.99 1.55
N PHE A 140 7.84 24.58 0.89
CA PHE A 140 7.99 24.75 -0.55
C PHE A 140 8.19 23.43 -1.27
N CYS A 141 7.47 23.27 -2.40
CA CYS A 141 7.73 22.24 -3.41
C CYS A 141 9.17 22.37 -3.90
N SER A 142 10.07 21.50 -3.45
CA SER A 142 11.48 21.53 -3.85
C SER A 142 11.75 20.52 -4.96
N ARG A 143 12.31 21.00 -6.06
CA ARG A 143 12.92 20.11 -7.07
C ARG A 143 14.15 19.47 -6.46
N LYS A 144 14.15 18.14 -6.32
CA LYS A 144 15.29 17.38 -5.83
C LYS A 144 15.83 16.49 -6.93
N THR A 145 17.15 16.45 -7.01
CA THR A 145 17.85 15.48 -7.83
C THR A 145 18.32 14.36 -6.92
N ILE A 146 17.83 13.16 -7.15
CA ILE A 146 18.13 11.99 -6.34
C ILE A 146 19.02 11.06 -7.15
N ILE A 147 20.08 10.54 -6.54
CA ILE A 147 20.97 9.56 -7.17
C ILE A 147 20.71 8.20 -6.55
N THR A 148 20.10 7.29 -7.30
CA THR A 148 19.79 5.92 -6.86
C THR A 148 20.35 4.92 -7.85
N GLY A 149 21.14 3.94 -7.37
CA GLY A 149 21.73 2.93 -8.25
C GLY A 149 22.62 3.48 -9.38
N GLY A 150 23.26 4.67 -9.18
CA GLY A 150 24.09 5.33 -10.18
C GLY A 150 23.31 6.09 -11.26
N LYS A 151 21.99 6.15 -11.19
CA LYS A 151 21.13 6.97 -12.06
C LYS A 151 20.62 8.20 -11.32
N THR A 152 20.53 9.30 -12.01
CA THR A 152 19.97 10.57 -11.52
C THR A 152 18.48 10.60 -11.79
N MET A 153 17.68 10.78 -10.74
CA MET A 153 16.22 10.89 -10.81
C MET A 153 15.79 12.26 -10.31
N ASN A 154 15.00 12.96 -11.10
CA ASN A 154 14.42 14.24 -10.71
C ASN A 154 13.03 14.02 -10.15
N CYS A 155 12.76 14.58 -8.97
CA CYS A 155 11.42 14.60 -8.40
C CYS A 155 11.09 15.99 -7.85
N THR A 156 9.80 16.29 -7.79
CA THR A 156 9.29 17.35 -6.92
C THR A 156 8.71 16.69 -5.68
N PHE A 157 9.07 17.19 -4.49
CA PHE A 157 8.61 16.61 -3.21
C PHE A 157 7.92 17.69 -2.38
N GLU A 158 6.78 17.34 -1.79
CA GLU A 158 6.03 18.21 -0.90
C GLU A 158 5.30 17.39 0.17
N ILE A 159 5.11 17.99 1.35
CA ILE A 159 4.23 17.44 2.38
C ILE A 159 2.98 18.29 2.41
N LYS A 160 1.83 17.70 2.10
CA LYS A 160 0.56 18.40 1.98
C LYS A 160 -0.62 17.61 2.53
N ASN A 161 -1.66 18.33 2.88
CA ASN A 161 -2.91 17.71 3.28
C ASN A 161 -3.73 17.36 2.03
N LEU A 162 -4.06 16.07 1.85
CA LEU A 162 -4.90 15.59 0.77
C LEU A 162 -6.33 15.39 1.28
N PRO A 163 -7.36 15.74 0.50
CA PRO A 163 -8.74 15.43 0.85
C PRO A 163 -8.99 13.92 0.75
N PRO A 164 -10.02 13.39 1.44
CA PRO A 164 -10.51 12.05 1.17
C PRO A 164 -10.90 11.91 -0.31
N GLN A 165 -10.63 10.76 -0.92
CA GLN A 165 -10.89 10.53 -2.34
C GLN A 165 -11.59 9.19 -2.54
N PRO A 166 -12.86 9.15 -2.96
CA PRO A 166 -13.52 7.92 -3.32
C PRO A 166 -12.90 7.33 -4.60
N ILE A 167 -12.69 6.02 -4.57
CA ILE A 167 -12.16 5.26 -5.70
C ILE A 167 -12.98 4.01 -5.95
N ILE A 168 -13.01 3.57 -7.19
CA ILE A 168 -13.37 2.20 -7.55
C ILE A 168 -12.11 1.44 -7.92
N TYR A 169 -12.09 0.13 -7.66
CA TYR A 169 -10.89 -0.66 -7.87
C TYR A 169 -11.20 -2.10 -8.30
N CYS A 170 -10.24 -2.71 -8.98
CA CYS A 170 -10.14 -4.15 -9.16
C CYS A 170 -8.91 -4.66 -8.41
N ARG A 171 -9.11 -5.60 -7.48
CA ARG A 171 -8.03 -6.15 -6.65
C ARG A 171 -7.17 -7.12 -7.45
N HIS A 172 -5.87 -6.92 -7.36
CA HIS A 172 -4.84 -7.83 -7.84
C HIS A 172 -4.18 -8.54 -6.66
N GLN A 173 -3.92 -9.84 -6.83
CA GLN A 173 -3.17 -10.65 -5.88
C GLN A 173 -2.09 -11.41 -6.63
N GLY A 174 -0.83 -11.23 -6.25
CA GLY A 174 0.32 -11.81 -6.93
C GLY A 174 1.40 -10.79 -7.26
N ALA A 175 2.23 -11.10 -8.25
CA ALA A 175 3.33 -10.23 -8.66
C ALA A 175 2.82 -8.90 -9.26
N LEU A 176 3.39 -7.78 -8.82
CA LEU A 176 2.91 -6.43 -9.21
C LEU A 176 3.09 -6.12 -10.70
N ASP A 177 3.98 -6.82 -11.39
CA ASP A 177 4.16 -6.72 -12.85
C ASP A 177 2.96 -7.27 -13.65
N GLN A 178 2.04 -7.98 -12.99
CA GLN A 178 0.81 -8.53 -13.58
C GLN A 178 -0.45 -7.67 -13.30
N MET A 179 -0.31 -6.48 -12.72
CA MET A 179 -1.44 -5.58 -12.43
C MET A 179 -2.22 -5.14 -13.68
N GLN A 180 -1.67 -5.27 -14.86
CA GLN A 180 -2.34 -4.92 -16.12
C GLN A 180 -3.69 -5.64 -16.29
N GLU A 181 -3.82 -6.88 -15.82
CA GLU A 181 -5.08 -7.62 -15.90
C GLU A 181 -6.17 -6.98 -15.02
N ALA A 182 -5.80 -6.51 -13.83
CA ALA A 182 -6.74 -5.83 -12.93
C ALA A 182 -7.18 -4.47 -13.52
N PHE A 183 -6.25 -3.71 -14.09
CA PHE A 183 -6.61 -2.48 -14.82
C PHE A 183 -7.52 -2.76 -16.03
N ALA A 184 -7.24 -3.81 -16.80
CA ALA A 184 -8.08 -4.18 -17.94
C ALA A 184 -9.52 -4.51 -17.50
N LYS A 185 -9.69 -5.28 -16.42
CA LYS A 185 -11.01 -5.58 -15.83
C LYS A 185 -11.71 -4.33 -15.33
N LEU A 186 -10.99 -3.44 -14.63
CA LEU A 186 -11.54 -2.17 -14.15
C LEU A 186 -12.04 -1.32 -15.32
N MET A 187 -11.24 -1.17 -16.36
CA MET A 187 -11.59 -0.39 -17.54
C MET A 187 -12.76 -1.00 -18.31
N GLN A 188 -12.79 -2.32 -18.48
CA GLN A 188 -13.90 -3.03 -19.12
C GLN A 188 -15.23 -2.81 -18.37
N TRP A 189 -15.17 -2.72 -17.04
CA TRP A 189 -16.35 -2.44 -16.22
C TRP A 189 -16.74 -0.95 -16.24
N ALA A 190 -15.76 -0.04 -16.19
CA ALA A 190 -15.98 1.40 -16.07
C ALA A 190 -16.37 2.08 -17.38
N TYR A 191 -15.83 1.60 -18.52
CA TYR A 191 -16.03 2.21 -19.84
C TYR A 191 -17.52 2.30 -20.26
N PRO A 192 -18.33 1.21 -20.21
CA PRO A 192 -19.74 1.28 -20.60
C PRO A 192 -20.61 2.10 -19.63
N ARG A 193 -20.06 2.46 -18.45
CA ARG A 193 -20.73 3.29 -17.44
C ARG A 193 -20.35 4.77 -17.54
N GLY A 194 -19.54 5.15 -18.54
CA GLY A 194 -19.12 6.53 -18.78
C GLY A 194 -18.13 7.09 -17.75
N LEU A 195 -17.60 6.26 -16.82
CA LEU A 195 -16.75 6.72 -15.74
C LEU A 195 -15.36 7.15 -16.22
N VAL A 196 -14.89 6.60 -17.34
CA VAL A 196 -13.56 6.91 -17.91
C VAL A 196 -13.49 8.29 -18.57
N THR A 197 -14.63 8.87 -18.89
CA THR A 197 -14.73 10.19 -19.56
C THR A 197 -15.02 11.33 -18.58
N VAL A 198 -15.09 11.05 -17.28
CA VAL A 198 -15.33 12.06 -16.25
C VAL A 198 -14.12 12.98 -16.16
N PRO A 199 -14.27 14.32 -16.28
CA PRO A 199 -13.18 15.25 -16.17
C PRO A 199 -12.46 15.13 -14.84
N GLY A 200 -11.12 15.07 -14.88
CA GLY A 200 -10.28 14.95 -13.68
C GLY A 200 -10.13 13.52 -13.14
N MET A 201 -10.74 12.52 -13.76
CA MET A 201 -10.52 11.12 -13.43
C MET A 201 -9.03 10.78 -13.53
N LYS A 202 -8.52 10.06 -12.54
CA LYS A 202 -7.14 9.58 -12.47
C LYS A 202 -7.13 8.07 -12.25
N LEU A 203 -6.21 7.40 -12.93
CA LEU A 203 -5.84 6.02 -12.62
C LEU A 203 -4.82 6.02 -11.50
N LEU A 204 -4.87 4.99 -10.66
CA LEU A 204 -3.99 4.86 -9.50
C LEU A 204 -3.73 3.38 -9.16
N SER A 205 -2.63 3.13 -8.47
CA SER A 205 -2.36 1.84 -7.84
C SER A 205 -2.27 2.02 -6.33
N VAL A 206 -3.05 1.26 -5.57
CA VAL A 206 -2.96 1.27 -4.10
C VAL A 206 -2.26 0.00 -3.63
N TYR A 207 -1.26 0.15 -2.79
CA TYR A 207 -0.43 -0.96 -2.30
C TYR A 207 -0.78 -1.30 -0.86
N HIS A 208 -1.17 -2.55 -0.63
CA HIS A 208 -1.51 -3.06 0.70
C HIS A 208 -0.35 -3.80 1.36
N ASP A 209 0.66 -4.16 0.58
CA ASP A 209 1.83 -4.92 1.00
C ASP A 209 3.13 -4.20 0.67
N ASN A 210 4.13 -4.42 1.53
CA ASN A 210 5.50 -4.01 1.24
C ASN A 210 6.20 -5.16 0.48
N PRO A 211 6.64 -4.96 -0.78
CA PRO A 211 7.27 -6.00 -1.59
C PRO A 211 8.64 -6.46 -1.04
N ASP A 212 9.28 -5.68 -0.17
CA ASP A 212 10.52 -6.06 0.50
C ASP A 212 10.29 -7.06 1.65
N VAL A 213 9.04 -7.18 2.10
CA VAL A 213 8.65 -8.00 3.27
C VAL A 213 7.77 -9.17 2.87
N THR A 214 6.84 -8.95 1.94
CA THR A 214 5.83 -9.93 1.53
C THR A 214 6.30 -10.72 0.30
N GLU A 215 6.07 -12.03 0.29
CA GLU A 215 6.36 -12.89 -0.86
C GLU A 215 5.63 -12.42 -2.11
N LYS A 216 6.30 -12.37 -3.27
CA LYS A 216 5.75 -11.87 -4.54
C LYS A 216 4.38 -12.45 -4.91
N GLY A 217 4.18 -13.75 -4.69
CA GLY A 217 2.91 -14.42 -4.99
C GLY A 217 1.76 -14.09 -4.04
N ARG A 218 2.01 -13.30 -2.98
CA ARG A 218 1.03 -12.91 -1.96
C ARG A 218 0.86 -11.41 -1.85
N LEU A 219 1.53 -10.65 -2.72
CA LEU A 219 1.34 -9.20 -2.77
C LEU A 219 -0.09 -8.89 -3.16
N THR A 220 -0.65 -7.86 -2.55
CA THR A 220 -1.99 -7.36 -2.85
C THR A 220 -1.90 -5.89 -3.20
N ALA A 221 -2.48 -5.52 -4.32
CA ALA A 221 -2.60 -4.14 -4.75
C ALA A 221 -3.94 -3.95 -5.47
N ASP A 222 -4.44 -2.74 -5.47
CA ASP A 222 -5.68 -2.40 -6.17
C ASP A 222 -5.35 -1.53 -7.38
N ALA A 223 -5.74 -1.99 -8.57
CA ALA A 223 -5.84 -1.16 -9.75
C ALA A 223 -7.07 -0.28 -9.60
N GLY A 224 -6.88 1.02 -9.43
CA GLY A 224 -7.93 1.96 -9.02
C GLY A 224 -8.19 3.07 -10.02
N MET A 225 -9.33 3.70 -9.86
CA MET A 225 -9.74 4.89 -10.58
C MET A 225 -10.49 5.83 -9.64
N THR A 226 -10.16 7.13 -9.66
CA THR A 226 -10.90 8.13 -8.86
C THR A 226 -12.31 8.30 -9.39
N VAL A 227 -13.26 8.49 -8.48
CA VAL A 227 -14.65 8.84 -8.79
C VAL A 227 -15.07 10.06 -7.97
N ASN A 228 -16.05 10.82 -8.46
CA ASN A 228 -16.52 12.02 -7.77
C ASN A 228 -17.58 11.71 -6.69
N GLU A 229 -18.23 10.57 -6.82
CA GLU A 229 -19.30 10.13 -5.91
C GLU A 229 -19.31 8.61 -5.77
N THR A 230 -20.09 8.12 -4.82
CA THR A 230 -20.28 6.69 -4.60
C THR A 230 -20.96 6.06 -5.81
N VAL A 231 -20.35 5.01 -6.37
CA VAL A 231 -20.83 4.24 -7.50
C VAL A 231 -21.29 2.87 -7.02
N LYS A 232 -22.42 2.38 -7.49
CA LYS A 232 -22.85 1.01 -7.21
C LYS A 232 -21.93 0.03 -7.94
N THR A 233 -21.03 -0.60 -7.21
CA THR A 233 -20.11 -1.62 -7.72
C THR A 233 -20.69 -3.02 -7.60
N GLU A 234 -20.13 -3.97 -8.35
CA GLU A 234 -20.54 -5.38 -8.34
C GLU A 234 -19.38 -6.31 -8.73
N GLY A 235 -19.40 -7.53 -8.22
CA GLY A 235 -18.48 -8.58 -8.60
C GLY A 235 -17.05 -8.37 -8.11
N GLU A 236 -16.10 -8.26 -9.04
CA GLU A 236 -14.68 -8.06 -8.73
C GLU A 236 -14.33 -6.58 -8.50
N ILE A 237 -15.24 -5.67 -8.86
CA ILE A 237 -15.03 -4.23 -8.68
C ILE A 237 -15.55 -3.82 -7.31
N GLY A 238 -14.63 -3.31 -6.50
CA GLY A 238 -14.94 -2.74 -5.19
C GLY A 238 -14.88 -1.23 -5.20
N GLN A 239 -15.25 -0.65 -4.07
CA GLN A 239 -15.19 0.79 -3.82
C GLN A 239 -14.82 1.03 -2.37
N TYR A 240 -13.93 1.99 -2.14
CA TYR A 240 -13.66 2.59 -0.83
C TYR A 240 -13.15 4.02 -0.99
N GLU A 241 -12.96 4.69 0.12
CA GLU A 241 -12.42 6.04 0.16
C GLU A 241 -10.96 6.00 0.62
N LEU A 242 -10.05 6.55 -0.19
CA LEU A 242 -8.70 6.87 0.28
C LEU A 242 -8.80 7.89 1.39
N SER A 243 -8.20 7.60 2.52
CA SER A 243 -8.23 8.49 3.68
C SER A 243 -7.57 9.81 3.34
N GLY A 244 -8.25 10.90 3.68
CA GLY A 244 -7.62 12.22 3.69
C GLY A 244 -6.59 12.34 4.81
N GLY A 245 -5.77 13.38 4.78
CA GLY A 245 -4.78 13.67 5.80
C GLY A 245 -3.44 14.14 5.25
N LEU A 246 -2.41 14.12 6.10
CA LEU A 246 -1.08 14.58 5.73
C LEU A 246 -0.35 13.50 4.93
N TYR A 247 0.10 13.87 3.74
CA TYR A 247 0.82 13.00 2.81
C TYR A 247 2.14 13.63 2.37
N ALA A 248 3.17 12.81 2.28
CA ALA A 248 4.36 13.10 1.49
C ALA A 248 4.07 12.70 0.04
N VAL A 249 4.17 13.65 -0.87
CA VAL A 249 3.86 13.48 -2.29
C VAL A 249 5.10 13.79 -3.11
N GLY A 250 5.57 12.79 -3.87
CA GLY A 250 6.69 12.93 -4.79
C GLY A 250 6.24 12.72 -6.22
N ARG A 251 6.48 13.70 -7.10
CA ARG A 251 6.21 13.55 -8.54
C ARG A 251 7.48 13.14 -9.26
N PHE A 252 7.37 12.06 -10.00
CA PHE A 252 8.45 11.47 -10.79
C PHE A 252 8.06 11.36 -12.25
N GLU A 253 9.08 11.42 -13.14
CA GLU A 253 8.99 11.09 -14.56
C GLU A 253 9.91 9.90 -14.81
N ILE A 254 9.37 8.67 -14.84
CA ILE A 254 10.12 7.41 -14.72
C ILE A 254 9.66 6.33 -15.69
N GLY A 255 10.61 5.46 -16.06
CA GLY A 255 10.34 4.18 -16.72
C GLY A 255 9.85 3.10 -15.74
N MET A 256 9.34 1.99 -16.26
CA MET A 256 8.78 0.91 -15.46
C MET A 256 9.81 0.30 -14.47
N GLU A 257 11.06 0.19 -14.88
CA GLU A 257 12.14 -0.37 -14.07
C GLU A 257 12.60 0.57 -12.93
N GLU A 258 12.18 1.83 -12.94
CA GLU A 258 12.62 2.84 -11.98
C GLU A 258 11.65 2.98 -10.78
N PHE A 259 10.45 2.41 -10.85
CA PHE A 259 9.47 2.48 -9.76
C PHE A 259 10.00 2.02 -8.40
N PRO A 260 10.73 0.88 -8.26
CA PRO A 260 11.27 0.50 -6.96
C PRO A 260 12.23 1.55 -6.38
N ASN A 261 13.04 2.17 -7.22
CA ASN A 261 13.96 3.22 -6.79
C ASN A 261 13.22 4.50 -6.38
N ALA A 262 12.15 4.87 -7.08
CA ALA A 262 11.32 6.01 -6.74
C ALA A 262 10.64 5.82 -5.36
N TRP A 263 10.14 4.63 -5.08
CA TRP A 263 9.56 4.29 -3.77
C TRP A 263 10.59 4.36 -2.65
N HIS A 264 11.79 3.78 -2.82
CA HIS A 264 12.87 3.89 -1.83
C HIS A 264 13.24 5.36 -1.58
N ALA A 265 13.41 6.14 -2.65
CA ALA A 265 13.70 7.57 -2.54
C ALA A 265 12.62 8.33 -1.76
N MET A 266 11.35 7.97 -1.92
CA MET A 266 10.25 8.59 -1.17
C MET A 266 10.33 8.29 0.33
N PHE A 267 10.67 7.07 0.74
CA PHE A 267 10.84 6.74 2.16
C PHE A 267 12.03 7.50 2.78
N ASP A 268 13.13 7.63 2.05
CA ASP A 268 14.27 8.43 2.48
C ASP A 268 13.90 9.90 2.66
N LEU A 269 13.18 10.48 1.69
CA LEU A 269 12.69 11.86 1.76
C LEU A 269 11.73 12.10 2.94
N VAL A 270 10.87 11.14 3.24
CA VAL A 270 9.98 11.20 4.42
C VAL A 270 10.80 11.29 5.70
N ALA A 271 11.83 10.44 5.85
CA ALA A 271 12.71 10.44 7.01
C ALA A 271 13.54 11.74 7.12
N GLU A 272 14.12 12.22 6.01
CA GLU A 272 14.87 13.48 5.94
C GLU A 272 14.05 14.70 6.41
N HIS A 273 12.74 14.71 6.14
CA HIS A 273 11.83 15.79 6.54
C HIS A 273 11.29 15.62 7.97
N GLY A 274 11.81 14.67 8.75
CA GLY A 274 11.38 14.44 10.13
C GLY A 274 9.96 13.92 10.25
N CYS A 275 9.52 13.17 9.26
CA CYS A 275 8.20 12.53 9.25
C CYS A 275 8.30 11.02 9.45
N GLN A 276 7.22 10.44 9.94
CA GLN A 276 7.02 9.00 10.05
C GLN A 276 5.83 8.59 9.19
N CYS A 277 5.94 7.44 8.51
CA CYS A 277 4.82 6.84 7.80
C CYS A 277 3.70 6.44 8.79
N THR A 278 2.46 6.59 8.36
CA THR A 278 1.28 6.18 9.12
C THR A 278 0.55 5.01 8.45
N ASN A 279 -0.53 4.54 9.07
CA ASN A 279 -1.31 3.38 8.62
C ASN A 279 -2.32 3.70 7.49
N GLY A 280 -2.14 4.78 6.75
CA GLY A 280 -2.99 5.11 5.61
C GLY A 280 -2.61 4.34 4.34
N HIS A 281 -3.32 4.62 3.26
CA HIS A 281 -3.07 4.02 1.97
C HIS A 281 -1.79 4.59 1.34
N HIS A 282 -0.91 3.71 0.89
CA HIS A 282 0.24 4.03 0.05
C HIS A 282 -0.18 3.84 -1.40
N TYR A 283 -0.04 4.86 -2.24
CA TYR A 283 -0.55 4.76 -3.61
C TYR A 283 0.23 5.61 -4.61
N GLU A 284 0.09 5.26 -5.85
CA GLU A 284 0.58 5.99 -7.02
C GLU A 284 -0.60 6.56 -7.80
N ILE A 285 -0.53 7.82 -8.24
CA ILE A 285 -1.48 8.42 -9.17
C ILE A 285 -0.77 8.70 -10.49
N TYR A 286 -1.28 8.13 -11.58
CA TYR A 286 -0.75 8.35 -12.92
C TYR A 286 -1.30 9.66 -13.50
N GLN A 287 -0.41 10.56 -13.88
CA GLN A 287 -0.74 11.90 -14.37
C GLN A 287 -0.81 11.96 -15.89
N ASN A 288 -0.27 10.96 -16.59
CA ASN A 288 -0.25 10.88 -18.05
C ASN A 288 -0.61 9.47 -18.54
N ASN A 289 -0.88 9.37 -19.84
CA ASN A 289 -0.81 8.12 -20.57
C ASN A 289 0.64 7.91 -21.05
N ARG A 290 1.29 6.82 -20.60
CA ARG A 290 2.67 6.49 -20.98
C ARG A 290 2.86 6.45 -22.50
N ASP A 291 1.88 5.92 -23.24
CA ASP A 291 1.98 5.75 -24.67
C ASP A 291 1.99 7.07 -25.45
N GLU A 292 1.51 8.13 -24.84
CA GLU A 292 1.54 9.50 -25.39
C GLU A 292 2.81 10.26 -25.01
N HIS A 293 3.59 9.75 -24.03
CA HIS A 293 4.83 10.38 -23.59
C HIS A 293 5.98 10.15 -24.61
N PRO A 294 6.75 11.18 -25.01
CA PRO A 294 7.82 11.07 -26.01
C PRO A 294 8.84 9.97 -25.70
N GLU A 295 9.20 9.80 -24.42
CA GLU A 295 10.17 8.81 -23.95
C GLU A 295 9.49 7.56 -23.35
N LYS A 296 8.19 7.39 -23.54
CA LYS A 296 7.41 6.27 -22.96
C LYS A 296 7.55 6.15 -21.43
N LYS A 297 7.63 7.30 -20.75
CA LYS A 297 7.71 7.38 -19.30
C LYS A 297 6.34 7.64 -18.68
N TRP A 298 6.23 7.25 -17.42
CA TRP A 298 5.15 7.63 -16.53
C TRP A 298 5.47 8.94 -15.82
N VAL A 299 4.54 9.86 -15.82
CA VAL A 299 4.51 10.95 -14.84
C VAL A 299 3.60 10.48 -13.71
N VAL A 300 4.18 10.24 -12.53
CA VAL A 300 3.49 9.60 -11.42
C VAL A 300 3.71 10.36 -10.12
N ASP A 301 2.64 10.53 -9.34
CA ASP A 301 2.70 11.02 -7.97
C ASP A 301 2.68 9.81 -7.03
N ILE A 302 3.76 9.62 -6.26
CA ILE A 302 3.81 8.63 -5.18
C ILE A 302 3.37 9.32 -3.90
N CYS A 303 2.35 8.77 -3.24
CA CYS A 303 1.71 9.33 -2.06
C CYS A 303 1.90 8.41 -0.86
N ILE A 304 2.58 8.89 0.17
CA ILE A 304 2.83 8.17 1.43
C ILE A 304 2.18 8.93 2.58
N PRO A 305 1.25 8.31 3.34
CA PRO A 305 0.62 8.95 4.49
C PRO A 305 1.63 9.12 5.62
N VAL A 306 1.71 10.32 6.18
CA VAL A 306 2.75 10.69 7.16
C VAL A 306 2.20 11.43 8.36
N LYS A 307 2.98 11.49 9.43
CA LYS A 307 2.84 12.42 10.55
C LYS A 307 4.20 13.03 10.88
N TYR A 308 4.23 14.22 11.45
CA TYR A 308 5.46 14.79 12.01
C TYR A 308 5.86 14.04 13.29
N ASN A 309 7.19 13.92 13.52
CA ASN A 309 7.76 13.35 14.76
C ASN A 309 7.49 14.23 15.98
#